data_636296f27656d1cd458eba2f95cee56a
#
_entry.id   636296f27656d1cd458eba2f95cee56a
#
_cell.length_a   1.000
_cell.length_b   1.000
_cell.length_c   1.000
_cell.angle_alpha   90.00
_cell.angle_beta   90.00
_cell.angle_gamma   90.00
#
_symmetry.space_group_name_H-M   'P 1'
#
loop_
_entity.id
_entity.type
_entity.pdbx_description
1 polymer ?
#
loop_
_entity_poly.entity_id
_entity_poly.type
_entity_poly.pdbx_seq_one_letter_code
_entity_poly.pdbx_strand_id
1 'polypeptide(L)'
;RILETVERANMCIFTAGSAELEMSSLLALGRQLGVTRTDKSARHAQSDELTDSGILNRAVPFSTRHCNWHTDATYYGSDHTIQALFLLCKRPALEGGSNKVLDHEVLYIQLRDKDPDALEVLMNKDCFNYRNPTTGEIDLHRGGKVFWTNADGHLCHRFSFRKTDMAWSGDSDVAAAGHVLESLISDVP
;
A
#
# COMPACT_ATOMS: atom_id res chain seq x y z
N ARG A 1 7.41 4.97 -22.76
CA ARG A 1 7.07 3.53 -22.60
C ARG A 1 6.70 3.18 -21.14
N ILE A 2 7.53 3.52 -20.12
CA ILE A 2 7.21 3.21 -18.72
C ILE A 2 5.91 3.92 -18.31
N LEU A 3 5.79 5.24 -18.52
CA LEU A 3 4.58 6.00 -18.23
C LEU A 3 3.36 5.44 -18.95
N GLU A 4 3.44 5.23 -20.25
CA GLU A 4 2.34 4.64 -21.04
C GLU A 4 1.88 3.28 -20.50
N THR A 5 2.82 2.48 -19.98
CA THR A 5 2.49 1.19 -19.37
C THR A 5 1.81 1.39 -18.01
N VAL A 6 2.32 2.31 -17.19
CA VAL A 6 1.72 2.62 -15.88
C VAL A 6 0.33 3.24 -16.05
N GLU A 7 0.15 4.17 -16.98
CA GLU A 7 -1.17 4.77 -17.28
C GLU A 7 -2.22 3.74 -17.71
N ARG A 8 -1.78 2.66 -18.34
CA ARG A 8 -2.68 1.60 -18.82
C ARG A 8 -2.91 0.47 -17.83
N ALA A 9 -1.93 0.15 -16.99
CA ALA A 9 -1.91 -1.06 -16.18
C ALA A 9 -1.57 -0.80 -14.70
N ASN A 10 -1.49 0.45 -14.28
CA ASN A 10 -1.12 0.89 -12.92
C ASN A 10 0.24 0.33 -12.42
N MET A 11 0.93 -0.45 -13.25
CA MET A 11 2.21 -1.08 -12.93
C MET A 11 3.08 -1.25 -14.18
N CYS A 12 4.40 -1.18 -14.00
CA CYS A 12 5.37 -1.50 -15.05
C CYS A 12 6.54 -2.30 -14.46
N ILE A 13 6.84 -3.45 -15.04
CA ILE A 13 8.07 -4.21 -14.77
C ILE A 13 9.03 -3.95 -15.93
N PHE A 14 10.25 -3.56 -15.60
CA PHE A 14 11.28 -3.29 -16.60
C PHE A 14 12.64 -3.78 -16.16
N THR A 15 13.51 -4.04 -17.12
CA THR A 15 14.91 -4.38 -16.92
C THR A 15 15.80 -3.28 -17.48
N ALA A 16 16.93 -3.03 -16.84
CA ALA A 16 17.87 -1.98 -17.25
C ALA A 16 18.97 -2.49 -18.22
N GLY A 17 18.74 -3.62 -18.87
CA GLY A 17 19.75 -4.24 -19.71
C GLY A 17 20.95 -4.73 -18.91
N SER A 18 22.17 -4.43 -19.38
CA SER A 18 23.43 -4.83 -18.72
C SER A 18 23.93 -3.80 -17.71
N ALA A 19 23.26 -2.68 -17.54
CA ALA A 19 23.67 -1.64 -16.60
C ALA A 19 23.34 -2.07 -15.15
N GLU A 20 24.32 -1.95 -14.28
CA GLU A 20 24.09 -2.12 -12.85
C GLU A 20 23.25 -0.94 -12.36
N LEU A 21 22.00 -1.22 -11.93
CA LEU A 21 21.10 -0.19 -11.43
C LEU A 21 21.45 0.13 -9.98
N GLU A 22 21.88 1.36 -9.81
CA GLU A 22 22.07 1.95 -8.49
C GLU A 22 20.79 2.67 -8.02
N MET A 23 20.68 2.88 -6.72
CA MET A 23 19.56 3.64 -6.14
C MET A 23 19.44 5.05 -6.73
N SER A 24 20.56 5.69 -7.02
CA SER A 24 20.63 7.00 -7.69
C SER A 24 19.95 6.99 -9.06
N SER A 25 20.09 5.92 -9.83
CA SER A 25 19.44 5.74 -11.13
C SER A 25 17.91 5.62 -10.98
N LEU A 26 17.46 4.88 -9.95
CA LEU A 26 16.03 4.74 -9.64
C LEU A 26 15.41 6.07 -9.22
N LEU A 27 16.10 6.85 -8.40
CA LEU A 27 15.68 8.20 -8.01
C LEU A 27 15.64 9.17 -9.19
N ALA A 28 16.62 9.08 -10.09
CA ALA A 28 16.65 9.90 -11.32
C ALA A 28 15.47 9.55 -12.24
N LEU A 29 15.17 8.26 -12.37
CA LEU A 29 13.98 7.80 -13.10
C LEU A 29 12.69 8.33 -12.47
N GLY A 30 12.54 8.22 -11.15
CA GLY A 30 11.39 8.76 -10.44
C GLY A 30 11.16 10.23 -10.73
N ARG A 31 12.23 11.05 -10.70
CA ARG A 31 12.14 12.48 -11.03
C ARG A 31 11.71 12.71 -12.48
N GLN A 32 12.22 11.93 -13.43
CA GLN A 32 11.82 12.02 -14.85
C GLN A 32 10.33 11.64 -15.06
N LEU A 33 9.80 10.78 -14.20
CA LEU A 33 8.39 10.40 -14.19
C LEU A 33 7.50 11.34 -13.36
N GLY A 34 8.05 12.48 -12.89
CA GLY A 34 7.30 13.47 -12.13
C GLY A 34 7.20 13.20 -10.62
N VAL A 35 7.81 12.12 -10.11
CA VAL A 35 7.83 11.81 -8.67
C VAL A 35 8.92 12.65 -8.01
N THR A 36 8.53 13.77 -7.40
CA THR A 36 9.45 14.77 -6.83
C THR A 36 9.52 14.76 -5.31
N ARG A 37 8.57 14.10 -4.65
CA ARG A 37 8.50 13.99 -3.18
C ARG A 37 8.72 12.55 -2.77
N THR A 38 9.53 12.34 -1.74
CA THR A 38 9.79 11.04 -1.14
C THR A 38 9.08 10.92 0.20
N ASP A 39 8.79 9.71 0.63
CA ASP A 39 8.21 9.44 1.94
C ASP A 39 9.15 9.97 3.04
N LYS A 40 8.57 10.66 4.01
CA LYS A 40 9.29 11.23 5.16
C LYS A 40 9.78 10.15 6.15
N SER A 41 9.17 8.97 6.11
CA SER A 41 9.57 7.83 6.95
C SER A 41 10.77 7.05 6.39
N ALA A 42 11.15 7.29 5.14
CA ALA A 42 12.31 6.66 4.53
C ALA A 42 13.59 7.00 5.33
N ARG A 43 14.29 5.98 5.80
CA ARG A 43 15.46 6.12 6.71
C ARG A 43 16.64 6.85 6.08
N HIS A 44 16.74 6.81 4.78
CA HIS A 44 17.80 7.43 3.99
C HIS A 44 17.23 8.54 3.11
N ALA A 45 16.46 9.46 3.68
CA ALA A 45 15.91 10.66 3.07
C ALA A 45 15.16 10.46 1.73
N GLN A 46 15.39 9.35 1.01
CA GLN A 46 14.85 9.10 -0.32
C GLN A 46 14.45 7.64 -0.61
N SER A 47 15.00 6.67 0.15
CA SER A 47 14.75 5.24 -0.09
C SER A 47 15.22 4.38 1.07
N ASP A 48 14.72 3.15 1.15
CA ASP A 48 15.20 2.12 2.09
C ASP A 48 15.70 0.89 1.33
N GLU A 49 16.81 0.34 1.74
CA GLU A 49 17.25 -1.00 1.31
C GLU A 49 16.60 -2.05 2.21
N LEU A 50 15.84 -2.96 1.59
CA LEU A 50 15.15 -4.02 2.29
C LEU A 50 16.09 -5.20 2.48
N THR A 51 16.59 -5.37 3.70
CA THR A 51 17.43 -6.49 4.11
C THR A 51 16.92 -7.11 5.38
N ASP A 52 17.07 -8.41 5.53
CA ASP A 52 16.81 -9.05 6.82
C ASP A 52 17.85 -8.58 7.83
N SER A 53 17.36 -7.99 8.89
CA SER A 53 18.22 -7.44 9.94
C SER A 53 18.51 -8.40 11.09
N GLY A 54 17.87 -9.58 11.08
CA GLY A 54 17.93 -10.54 12.19
C GLY A 54 17.34 -10.04 13.52
N ILE A 55 16.70 -8.86 13.53
CA ILE A 55 16.12 -8.27 14.75
C ILE A 55 14.66 -8.72 14.87
N LEU A 56 14.34 -9.46 15.91
CA LEU A 56 13.07 -10.13 16.16
C LEU A 56 11.81 -9.25 16.14
N ASN A 57 11.91 -7.96 16.33
CA ASN A 57 10.74 -7.05 16.41
C ASN A 57 10.74 -5.95 15.37
N ARG A 58 11.41 -6.15 14.24
CA ARG A 58 11.44 -5.17 13.17
C ARG A 58 10.20 -5.25 12.28
N ALA A 59 9.93 -4.15 11.56
CA ALA A 59 8.86 -4.10 10.57
C ALA A 59 8.99 -5.24 9.56
N VAL A 60 7.87 -5.80 9.13
CA VAL A 60 7.81 -6.99 8.26
C VAL A 60 8.72 -6.90 7.02
N PRO A 61 8.83 -5.75 6.32
CA PRO A 61 9.70 -5.62 5.14
C PRO A 61 11.19 -5.90 5.41
N PHE A 62 11.64 -5.80 6.66
CA PHE A 62 13.03 -6.06 7.06
C PHE A 62 13.20 -7.41 7.76
N SER A 63 12.37 -8.38 7.42
CA SER A 63 12.37 -9.72 8.00
C SER A 63 11.98 -10.75 6.95
N THR A 64 12.16 -12.03 7.27
CA THR A 64 11.74 -13.17 6.43
C THR A 64 10.26 -13.52 6.58
N ARG A 65 9.49 -12.73 7.34
CA ARG A 65 8.05 -12.98 7.56
C ARG A 65 7.23 -12.63 6.33
N HIS A 66 6.16 -13.38 6.11
CA HIS A 66 5.18 -13.07 5.09
C HIS A 66 4.57 -11.68 5.32
N CYS A 67 4.52 -10.87 4.26
CA CYS A 67 3.90 -9.56 4.28
C CYS A 67 2.46 -9.70 3.74
N ASN A 68 1.47 -9.47 4.59
CA ASN A 68 0.07 -9.52 4.21
C ASN A 68 -0.30 -8.36 3.27
N TRP A 69 -1.43 -8.50 2.57
CA TRP A 69 -2.00 -7.45 1.73
C TRP A 69 -2.11 -6.12 2.48
N HIS A 70 -1.58 -5.07 1.90
CA HIS A 70 -1.62 -3.72 2.45
C HIS A 70 -1.34 -2.68 1.37
N THR A 71 -1.77 -1.48 1.60
CA THR A 71 -1.19 -0.30 0.95
C THR A 71 -0.12 0.30 1.84
N ASP A 72 0.91 0.89 1.26
CA ASP A 72 1.93 1.60 2.02
C ASP A 72 1.36 2.85 2.68
N ALA A 73 2.00 3.28 3.77
CA ALA A 73 1.67 4.50 4.50
C ALA A 73 0.19 4.60 4.97
N THR A 74 -0.41 3.48 5.34
CA THR A 74 -1.78 3.43 5.88
C THR A 74 -1.99 4.31 7.12
N TYR A 75 -0.91 4.66 7.80
CA TYR A 75 -0.87 5.51 8.99
C TYR A 75 -0.84 7.01 8.69
N TYR A 76 -0.78 7.43 7.43
CA TYR A 76 -0.89 8.84 7.05
C TYR A 76 -2.35 9.23 6.81
N GLY A 77 -2.63 10.52 6.89
CA GLY A 77 -3.90 11.08 6.45
C GLY A 77 -4.07 10.99 4.92
N SER A 78 -5.28 11.22 4.45
CA SER A 78 -5.61 11.18 3.01
C SER A 78 -4.84 12.21 2.17
N ASP A 79 -4.28 13.23 2.80
CA ASP A 79 -3.44 14.28 2.19
C ASP A 79 -1.97 13.87 1.98
N HIS A 80 -1.58 12.70 2.51
CA HIS A 80 -0.20 12.18 2.46
C HIS A 80 -0.12 10.75 1.94
N THR A 81 -0.98 10.37 1.01
CA THR A 81 -0.95 9.04 0.39
C THR A 81 0.28 8.85 -0.50
N ILE A 82 0.83 7.64 -0.47
CA ILE A 82 1.88 7.23 -1.41
C ILE A 82 1.25 7.09 -2.80
N GLN A 83 1.77 7.84 -3.77
CA GLN A 83 1.28 7.82 -5.15
C GLN A 83 2.02 6.84 -6.04
N ALA A 84 3.26 6.53 -5.71
CA ALA A 84 4.09 5.62 -6.48
C ALA A 84 5.10 4.89 -5.59
N LEU A 85 5.33 3.62 -5.91
CA LEU A 85 6.34 2.78 -5.29
C LEU A 85 7.30 2.29 -6.37
N PHE A 86 8.60 2.46 -6.14
CA PHE A 86 9.65 1.91 -6.97
C PHE A 86 10.38 0.82 -6.20
N LEU A 87 10.41 -0.38 -6.75
CA LEU A 87 11.16 -1.51 -6.21
C LEU A 87 12.31 -1.86 -7.15
N LEU A 88 13.53 -1.86 -6.62
CA LEU A 88 14.72 -2.33 -7.32
C LEU A 88 15.16 -3.67 -6.73
N CYS A 89 15.08 -4.72 -7.52
CA CYS A 89 15.64 -6.01 -7.13
C CYS A 89 17.16 -6.00 -7.39
N LYS A 90 17.94 -5.79 -6.36
CA LYS A 90 19.42 -5.85 -6.43
C LYS A 90 19.94 -7.29 -6.49
N ARG A 91 19.24 -8.18 -5.79
CA ARG A 91 19.56 -9.61 -5.75
C ARG A 91 18.30 -10.41 -5.48
N PRO A 92 17.99 -11.42 -6.31
CA PRO A 92 16.87 -12.30 -6.06
C PRO A 92 17.08 -13.11 -4.78
N ALA A 93 15.99 -13.43 -4.08
CA ALA A 93 16.03 -14.35 -2.96
C ALA A 93 16.28 -15.79 -3.44
N LEU A 94 16.89 -16.61 -2.61
CA LEU A 94 17.05 -18.06 -2.89
C LEU A 94 15.69 -18.77 -2.84
N GLU A 95 14.84 -18.37 -1.90
CA GLU A 95 13.49 -18.88 -1.75
C GLU A 95 12.55 -17.69 -1.42
N GLY A 96 11.31 -17.71 -1.95
CA GLY A 96 10.33 -16.66 -1.73
C GLY A 96 10.70 -15.33 -2.41
N GLY A 97 10.42 -14.22 -1.77
CA GLY A 97 10.70 -12.87 -2.27
C GLY A 97 9.79 -12.42 -3.41
N SER A 98 8.78 -13.20 -3.77
CA SER A 98 7.78 -12.82 -4.76
C SER A 98 6.84 -11.76 -4.20
N ASN A 99 6.49 -10.78 -5.03
CA ASN A 99 5.48 -9.79 -4.72
C ASN A 99 4.21 -10.08 -5.51
N LYS A 100 3.07 -9.89 -4.88
CA LYS A 100 1.76 -9.86 -5.53
C LYS A 100 1.25 -8.43 -5.50
N VAL A 101 0.62 -8.01 -6.59
CA VAL A 101 -0.01 -6.68 -6.71
C VAL A 101 -1.47 -6.89 -7.06
N LEU A 102 -2.35 -6.19 -6.37
CA LEU A 102 -3.78 -6.15 -6.65
C LEU A 102 -4.15 -4.73 -7.05
N ASP A 103 -4.78 -4.61 -8.21
CA ASP A 103 -5.30 -3.33 -8.67
C ASP A 103 -6.53 -2.96 -7.84
N HIS A 104 -6.46 -1.82 -7.19
CA HIS A 104 -7.55 -1.34 -6.33
C HIS A 104 -8.80 -0.91 -7.10
N GLU A 105 -8.68 -0.54 -8.39
CA GLU A 105 -9.84 -0.25 -9.23
C GLU A 105 -10.62 -1.52 -9.56
N VAL A 106 -9.92 -2.62 -9.80
CA VAL A 106 -10.54 -3.94 -9.97
C VAL A 106 -11.23 -4.37 -8.67
N LEU A 107 -10.58 -4.18 -7.53
CA LEU A 107 -11.16 -4.48 -6.23
C LEU A 107 -12.42 -3.64 -5.96
N TYR A 108 -12.39 -2.36 -6.30
CA TYR A 108 -13.55 -1.46 -6.22
C TYR A 108 -14.72 -1.98 -7.07
N ILE A 109 -14.46 -2.38 -8.32
CA ILE A 109 -15.49 -2.90 -9.22
C ILE A 109 -16.09 -4.19 -8.66
N GLN A 110 -15.26 -5.11 -8.19
CA GLN A 110 -15.72 -6.38 -7.59
C GLN A 110 -16.57 -6.14 -6.34
N LEU A 111 -16.17 -5.21 -5.50
CA LEU A 111 -16.94 -4.86 -4.30
C LEU A 111 -18.28 -4.20 -4.67
N ARG A 112 -18.29 -3.28 -5.62
CA ARG A 112 -19.51 -2.64 -6.13
C ARG A 112 -20.51 -3.67 -6.66
N ASP A 113 -20.02 -4.65 -7.42
CA ASP A 113 -20.87 -5.64 -8.07
C ASP A 113 -21.36 -6.71 -7.07
N LYS A 114 -20.60 -6.96 -6.01
CA LYS A 114 -20.94 -7.93 -4.97
C LYS A 114 -21.84 -7.35 -3.88
N ASP A 115 -21.50 -6.15 -3.40
CA ASP A 115 -22.18 -5.50 -2.28
C ASP A 115 -22.00 -3.97 -2.37
N PRO A 116 -22.90 -3.28 -3.09
CA PRO A 116 -22.84 -1.82 -3.27
C PRO A 116 -23.02 -1.07 -1.95
N ASP A 117 -23.78 -1.61 -0.99
CA ASP A 117 -24.00 -0.98 0.30
C ASP A 117 -22.73 -1.00 1.13
N ALA A 118 -21.98 -2.11 1.09
CA ALA A 118 -20.67 -2.19 1.71
C ALA A 118 -19.69 -1.19 1.09
N LEU A 119 -19.70 -1.03 -0.23
CA LEU A 119 -18.88 -0.02 -0.89
C LEU A 119 -19.23 1.39 -0.45
N GLU A 120 -20.52 1.72 -0.35
CA GLU A 120 -20.99 3.03 0.11
C GLU A 120 -20.48 3.33 1.53
N VAL A 121 -20.56 2.37 2.43
CA VAL A 121 -20.00 2.48 3.79
C VAL A 121 -18.49 2.76 3.75
N LEU A 122 -17.73 2.00 2.98
CA LEU A 122 -16.26 2.11 2.89
C LEU A 122 -15.80 3.41 2.19
N MET A 123 -16.66 4.06 1.44
CA MET A 123 -16.40 5.37 0.81
C MET A 123 -16.80 6.55 1.67
N ASN A 124 -17.79 6.41 2.55
CA ASN A 124 -18.41 7.56 3.23
C ASN A 124 -18.09 7.63 4.71
N LYS A 125 -17.85 6.49 5.39
CA LYS A 125 -17.54 6.46 6.81
C LYS A 125 -16.02 6.45 7.07
N ASP A 126 -15.64 6.93 8.24
CA ASP A 126 -14.30 6.69 8.78
C ASP A 126 -14.23 5.25 9.28
N CYS A 127 -13.58 4.42 8.47
CA CYS A 127 -13.65 2.97 8.60
C CYS A 127 -12.64 2.41 9.59
N PHE A 128 -11.50 3.07 9.76
CA PHE A 128 -10.50 2.57 10.69
C PHE A 128 -9.69 3.66 11.37
N ASN A 129 -9.09 3.24 12.47
CA ASN A 129 -8.17 4.02 13.27
C ASN A 129 -6.77 3.42 13.15
N TYR A 130 -5.77 4.27 13.13
CA TYR A 130 -4.39 3.84 13.23
C TYR A 130 -4.09 3.39 14.67
N ARG A 131 -3.45 2.23 14.78
CA ARG A 131 -2.89 1.75 16.04
C ARG A 131 -1.37 1.93 16.01
N ASN A 132 -0.84 2.63 17.00
CA ASN A 132 0.61 2.73 17.15
C ASN A 132 1.19 1.33 17.45
N PRO A 133 2.07 0.78 16.60
CA PRO A 133 2.59 -0.57 16.78
C PRO A 133 3.51 -0.71 18.00
N THR A 134 4.01 0.40 18.55
CA THR A 134 4.92 0.40 19.71
C THR A 134 4.16 0.50 21.01
N THR A 135 3.17 1.40 21.11
CA THR A 135 2.42 1.64 22.35
C THR A 135 1.09 0.88 22.38
N GLY A 136 0.59 0.43 21.24
CA GLY A 136 -0.74 -0.17 21.09
C GLY A 136 -1.88 0.84 21.19
N GLU A 137 -1.59 2.12 21.39
CA GLU A 137 -2.60 3.18 21.47
C GLU A 137 -3.27 3.43 20.14
N ILE A 138 -4.57 3.71 20.17
CA ILE A 138 -5.35 4.06 18.98
C ILE A 138 -5.31 5.56 18.80
N ASP A 139 -4.81 6.00 17.65
CA ASP A 139 -4.87 7.39 17.23
C ASP A 139 -6.12 7.60 16.35
N LEU A 140 -7.16 8.19 16.94
CA LEU A 140 -8.42 8.47 16.27
C LEU A 140 -8.31 9.55 15.18
N HIS A 141 -7.21 10.30 15.16
CA HIS A 141 -6.97 11.34 14.14
C HIS A 141 -6.25 10.80 12.90
N ARG A 142 -5.75 9.56 12.96
CA ARG A 142 -5.09 8.88 11.87
C ARG A 142 -5.93 7.70 11.39
N GLY A 143 -7.12 8.01 10.98
CA GLY A 143 -8.05 7.04 10.44
C GLY A 143 -8.55 7.47 9.08
N GLY A 144 -9.68 6.95 8.68
CA GLY A 144 -10.42 7.43 7.55
C GLY A 144 -11.05 6.36 6.69
N LYS A 145 -11.39 6.77 5.49
CA LYS A 145 -12.07 5.97 4.50
C LYS A 145 -11.16 4.90 3.90
N VAL A 146 -11.76 3.80 3.43
CA VAL A 146 -11.05 2.78 2.65
C VAL A 146 -10.88 3.24 1.20
N PHE A 147 -11.95 3.73 0.60
CA PHE A 147 -11.94 4.29 -0.75
C PHE A 147 -12.33 5.75 -0.72
N TRP A 148 -11.70 6.56 -1.55
CA TRP A 148 -12.09 7.95 -1.77
C TRP A 148 -11.61 8.42 -3.14
N THR A 149 -12.17 9.52 -3.62
CA THR A 149 -11.70 10.19 -4.82
C THR A 149 -10.83 11.39 -4.41
N ASN A 150 -9.65 11.53 -4.98
CA ASN A 150 -8.79 12.68 -4.75
C ASN A 150 -9.28 13.93 -5.52
N ALA A 151 -8.59 15.05 -5.36
CA ALA A 151 -8.96 16.30 -6.01
C ALA A 151 -8.89 16.26 -7.56
N ASP A 152 -8.10 15.36 -8.10
CA ASP A 152 -7.93 15.16 -9.55
C ASP A 152 -8.93 14.16 -10.13
N GLY A 153 -9.83 13.60 -9.31
CA GLY A 153 -10.85 12.65 -9.72
C GLY A 153 -10.38 11.18 -9.74
N HIS A 154 -9.16 10.88 -9.30
CA HIS A 154 -8.66 9.51 -9.25
C HIS A 154 -9.15 8.78 -8.00
N LEU A 155 -9.50 7.50 -8.19
CA LEU A 155 -9.82 6.61 -7.07
C LEU A 155 -8.56 6.36 -6.25
N CYS A 156 -8.68 6.50 -4.95
CA CYS A 156 -7.65 6.18 -3.97
C CYS A 156 -8.14 5.09 -3.04
N HIS A 157 -7.21 4.31 -2.54
CA HIS A 157 -7.51 3.18 -1.67
C HIS A 157 -6.50 3.10 -0.53
N ARG A 158 -6.99 2.66 0.64
CA ARG A 158 -6.16 2.39 1.81
C ARG A 158 -6.67 1.18 2.57
N PHE A 159 -5.78 0.22 2.79
CA PHE A 159 -6.13 -0.99 3.50
C PHE A 159 -4.90 -1.70 4.05
N SER A 160 -5.06 -2.44 5.15
CA SER A 160 -4.03 -3.33 5.65
C SER A 160 -4.64 -4.49 6.43
N PHE A 161 -4.25 -5.72 6.12
CA PHE A 161 -4.54 -6.90 6.94
C PHE A 161 -3.73 -6.92 8.26
N ARG A 162 -2.84 -5.97 8.47
CA ARG A 162 -2.05 -5.90 9.70
C ARG A 162 -2.89 -5.33 10.84
N LYS A 163 -3.48 -6.22 11.64
CA LYS A 163 -4.25 -5.85 12.84
C LYS A 163 -3.42 -5.12 13.91
N THR A 164 -2.10 -5.15 13.78
CA THR A 164 -1.20 -4.40 14.65
C THR A 164 -1.20 -2.90 14.39
N ASP A 165 -1.43 -2.51 13.13
CA ASP A 165 -1.28 -1.13 12.69
C ASP A 165 -2.63 -0.46 12.42
N MET A 166 -3.67 -1.26 12.23
CA MET A 166 -5.02 -0.80 11.91
C MET A 166 -6.07 -1.55 12.69
N ALA A 167 -7.10 -0.85 13.13
CA ALA A 167 -8.29 -1.41 13.74
C ALA A 167 -9.53 -0.83 13.04
N TRP A 168 -10.47 -1.69 12.67
CA TRP A 168 -11.79 -1.23 12.22
C TRP A 168 -12.44 -0.36 13.29
N SER A 169 -13.21 0.63 12.87
CA SER A 169 -14.02 1.41 13.81
C SER A 169 -15.04 0.50 14.50
N GLY A 170 -15.52 0.88 15.67
CA GLY A 170 -16.53 0.12 16.40
C GLY A 170 -17.94 0.16 15.78
N ASP A 171 -18.10 0.76 14.60
CA ASP A 171 -19.35 0.85 13.86
C ASP A 171 -19.66 -0.53 13.22
N SER A 172 -20.89 -1.04 13.45
CA SER A 172 -21.31 -2.36 12.97
C SER A 172 -21.36 -2.45 11.43
N ASP A 173 -21.75 -1.37 10.74
CA ASP A 173 -21.84 -1.36 9.29
C ASP A 173 -20.43 -1.38 8.70
N VAL A 174 -19.49 -0.64 9.31
CA VAL A 174 -18.09 -0.67 8.92
C VAL A 174 -17.47 -2.04 9.14
N ALA A 175 -17.78 -2.72 10.24
CA ALA A 175 -17.30 -4.07 10.48
C ALA A 175 -17.84 -5.06 9.44
N ALA A 176 -19.12 -4.97 9.11
CA ALA A 176 -19.75 -5.82 8.08
C ALA A 176 -19.13 -5.56 6.70
N ALA A 177 -19.03 -4.30 6.28
CA ALA A 177 -18.43 -3.91 5.01
C ALA A 177 -16.94 -4.31 4.93
N GLY A 178 -16.22 -4.18 6.03
CA GLY A 178 -14.84 -4.64 6.15
C GLY A 178 -14.68 -6.14 5.92
N HIS A 179 -15.58 -6.97 6.45
CA HIS A 179 -15.56 -8.41 6.21
C HIS A 179 -15.80 -8.77 4.74
N VAL A 180 -16.68 -8.05 4.05
CA VAL A 180 -16.89 -8.26 2.60
C VAL A 180 -15.61 -7.95 1.83
N LEU A 181 -14.96 -6.84 2.12
CA LEU A 181 -13.68 -6.45 1.51
C LEU A 181 -12.57 -7.47 1.80
N GLU A 182 -12.41 -7.89 3.05
CA GLU A 182 -11.43 -8.89 3.47
C GLU A 182 -11.63 -10.22 2.75
N SER A 183 -12.89 -10.66 2.58
CA SER A 183 -13.22 -11.86 1.81
C SER A 183 -12.77 -11.73 0.35
N LEU A 184 -13.09 -10.61 -0.31
CA LEU A 184 -12.69 -10.37 -1.71
C LEU A 184 -11.17 -10.41 -1.89
N ILE A 185 -10.43 -9.79 -1.00
CA ILE A 185 -8.96 -9.76 -1.07
C ILE A 185 -8.37 -11.15 -0.78
N SER A 186 -8.97 -11.93 0.13
CA SER A 186 -8.51 -13.27 0.47
C SER A 186 -8.72 -14.28 -0.66
N ASP A 187 -9.71 -14.05 -1.52
CA ASP A 187 -10.02 -14.88 -2.67
C ASP A 187 -9.08 -14.63 -3.88
N VAL A 188 -8.18 -13.63 -3.78
CA VAL A 188 -7.18 -13.36 -4.82
C VAL A 188 -6.10 -14.45 -4.79
N PRO A 189 -5.87 -15.16 -5.93
CA PRO A 189 -4.97 -16.31 -6.00
C PRO A 189 -3.48 -15.96 -5.79
#